data_00d31a64f7c45f11df7c2676ba644ebf
#
_entry.id   00d31a64f7c45f11df7c2676ba644ebf
#
_cell.length_a   1.000
_cell.length_b   1.000
_cell.length_c   1.000
_cell.angle_alpha   90.00
_cell.angle_beta   90.00
_cell.angle_gamma   90.00
#
_symmetry.space_group_name_H-M   'P 1'
#
loop_
_entity.id
_entity.type
_entity.pdbx_description
1 polymer ?
#
loop_
_entity_poly.entity_id
_entity_poly.type
_entity_poly.pdbx_seq_one_letter_code
_entity_poly.pdbx_strand_id
1 'polypeptide(L)'
;MNPPEPIFVFVSAADWDEACRAGYYRSASLATEGFVHASPREQLVRVANKFYAQVSDLRLLEIDTGKVAAEIRWEPATGGLYPHIYGPLNVDAVVSVTPWKHSAS
;
A
#
# COMPACT_ATOMS: atom_id res chain seq x y z
N MET A 1 -9.20 -13.04 20.82
CA MET A 1 -9.34 -11.96 19.82
C MET A 1 -8.18 -12.04 18.85
N ASN A 2 -8.49 -12.11 17.56
CA ASN A 2 -7.45 -12.16 16.54
C ASN A 2 -6.86 -10.77 16.32
N PRO A 3 -5.55 -10.67 16.05
CA PRO A 3 -4.98 -9.38 15.70
C PRO A 3 -5.60 -8.86 14.39
N PRO A 4 -5.60 -7.55 14.17
CA PRO A 4 -6.10 -7.00 12.91
C PRO A 4 -5.31 -7.55 11.74
N GLU A 5 -6.01 -7.79 10.62
CA GLU A 5 -5.35 -8.21 9.40
C GLU A 5 -4.43 -7.10 8.91
N PRO A 6 -3.23 -7.45 8.38
CA PRO A 6 -2.40 -6.43 7.77
C PRO A 6 -3.02 -5.94 6.46
N ILE A 7 -2.64 -4.75 6.07
CA ILE A 7 -2.95 -4.23 4.73
C ILE A 7 -1.65 -4.01 3.98
N PHE A 8 -1.74 -3.81 2.68
CA PHE A 8 -0.56 -3.79 1.82
C PHE A 8 -0.60 -2.58 0.89
N VAL A 9 0.58 -2.02 0.63
CA VAL A 9 0.74 -0.89 -0.29
C VAL A 9 1.82 -1.25 -1.29
N PHE A 10 1.55 -1.04 -2.58
CA PHE A 10 2.57 -1.19 -3.63
C PHE A 10 3.26 0.16 -3.85
N VAL A 11 4.58 0.14 -3.93
CA VAL A 11 5.38 1.33 -4.23
C VAL A 11 6.53 0.94 -5.15
N SER A 12 7.08 1.90 -5.87
CA SER A 12 8.35 1.66 -6.57
C SER A 12 9.50 1.72 -5.56
N ALA A 13 10.63 1.09 -5.91
CA ALA A 13 11.81 1.14 -5.06
C ALA A 13 12.24 2.59 -4.79
N ALA A 14 12.19 3.44 -5.82
CA ALA A 14 12.59 4.84 -5.67
C ALA A 14 11.67 5.60 -4.72
N ASP A 15 10.36 5.36 -4.82
CA ASP A 15 9.40 6.03 -3.94
C ASP A 15 9.55 5.55 -2.49
N TRP A 16 9.87 4.29 -2.30
CA TRP A 16 10.13 3.78 -0.97
C TRP A 16 11.38 4.39 -0.35
N ASP A 17 12.46 4.51 -1.16
CA ASP A 17 13.69 5.16 -0.68
C ASP A 17 13.42 6.61 -0.25
N GLU A 18 12.63 7.33 -1.03
CA GLU A 18 12.26 8.71 -0.69
C GLU A 18 11.42 8.76 0.57
N ALA A 19 10.48 7.82 0.73
CA ALA A 19 9.64 7.75 1.94
C ALA A 19 10.49 7.51 3.18
N CYS A 20 11.50 6.66 3.08
CA CYS A 20 12.40 6.40 4.21
C CYS A 20 13.17 7.66 4.62
N ARG A 21 13.58 8.48 3.66
CA ARG A 21 14.27 9.72 3.96
C ARG A 21 13.34 10.77 4.57
N ALA A 22 12.08 10.79 4.11
CA ALA A 22 11.11 11.78 4.57
C ALA A 22 10.40 11.37 5.87
N GLY A 23 10.36 10.08 6.17
CA GLY A 23 9.61 9.53 7.30
C GLY A 23 8.17 9.17 6.98
N TYR A 24 7.67 9.57 5.81
CA TYR A 24 6.31 9.31 5.36
C TYR A 24 6.27 9.04 3.88
N TYR A 25 5.37 8.12 3.48
CA TYR A 25 5.06 7.91 2.07
C TYR A 25 3.82 8.70 1.69
N ARG A 26 3.94 9.49 0.63
CA ARG A 26 2.83 10.26 0.06
C ARG A 26 2.68 9.85 -1.39
N SER A 27 1.60 9.12 -1.69
CA SER A 27 1.33 8.72 -3.07
C SER A 27 0.75 9.88 -3.87
N ALA A 28 0.76 9.76 -5.20
CA ALA A 28 0.10 10.74 -6.05
C ALA A 28 -1.40 10.82 -5.73
N SER A 29 -2.01 9.70 -5.39
CA SER A 29 -3.43 9.65 -5.05
C SER A 29 -3.76 10.44 -3.79
N LEU A 30 -2.81 10.60 -2.87
CA LEU A 30 -3.05 11.41 -1.69
C LEU A 30 -3.34 12.87 -2.07
N ALA A 31 -2.63 13.39 -3.07
CA ALA A 31 -2.85 14.77 -3.54
C ALA A 31 -4.11 14.90 -4.36
N THR A 32 -4.46 13.90 -5.17
CA THR A 32 -5.58 13.98 -6.12
C THR A 32 -6.88 13.44 -5.55
N GLU A 33 -6.83 12.44 -4.68
CA GLU A 33 -8.01 11.77 -4.15
C GLU A 33 -8.15 11.88 -2.64
N GLY A 34 -7.10 12.29 -1.95
CA GLY A 34 -7.11 12.47 -0.51
C GLY A 34 -6.71 11.25 0.29
N PHE A 35 -6.28 10.17 -0.35
CA PHE A 35 -5.88 8.96 0.37
C PHE A 35 -4.82 8.16 -0.39
N VAL A 36 -4.10 7.32 0.35
CA VAL A 36 -3.16 6.36 -0.19
C VAL A 36 -3.91 5.05 -0.40
N HIS A 37 -3.81 4.47 -1.60
CA HIS A 37 -4.43 3.18 -1.90
C HIS A 37 -3.69 2.05 -1.20
N ALA A 38 -4.43 1.19 -0.53
CA ALA A 38 -3.90 -0.04 0.04
C ALA A 38 -4.80 -1.20 -0.37
N SER A 39 -4.35 -2.42 -0.13
CA SER A 39 -5.06 -3.61 -0.57
C SER A 39 -5.07 -4.67 0.52
N PRO A 40 -6.14 -5.48 0.61
CA PRO A 40 -6.09 -6.68 1.43
C PRO A 40 -5.26 -7.75 0.72
N ARG A 41 -4.81 -8.75 1.50
CA ARG A 41 -3.91 -9.79 0.97
C ARG A 41 -4.47 -10.50 -0.26
N GLU A 42 -5.74 -10.83 -0.25
CA GLU A 42 -6.36 -11.62 -1.32
C GLU A 42 -6.51 -10.87 -2.64
N GLN A 43 -6.27 -9.57 -2.67
CA GLN A 43 -6.37 -8.78 -3.89
C GLN A 43 -5.02 -8.40 -4.50
N LEU A 44 -3.91 -8.84 -3.90
CA LEU A 44 -2.59 -8.35 -4.29
C LEU A 44 -2.23 -8.67 -5.74
N VAL A 45 -2.43 -9.90 -6.18
CA VAL A 45 -2.07 -10.28 -7.56
C VAL A 45 -2.90 -9.48 -8.56
N ARG A 46 -4.19 -9.35 -8.31
CA ARG A 46 -5.09 -8.60 -9.18
C ARG A 46 -4.69 -7.13 -9.27
N VAL A 47 -4.43 -6.51 -8.13
CA VAL A 47 -4.05 -5.10 -8.07
C VAL A 47 -2.71 -4.87 -8.77
N ALA A 48 -1.73 -5.74 -8.52
CA ALA A 48 -0.42 -5.62 -9.16
C ALA A 48 -0.53 -5.70 -10.69
N ASN A 49 -1.31 -6.68 -11.18
CA ASN A 49 -1.46 -6.86 -12.62
C ASN A 49 -2.26 -5.74 -13.28
N LYS A 50 -3.25 -5.19 -12.58
CA LYS A 50 -4.12 -4.17 -13.17
C LYS A 50 -3.49 -2.79 -13.15
N PHE A 51 -2.85 -2.40 -12.04
CA PHE A 51 -2.42 -1.02 -11.83
C PHE A 51 -0.91 -0.82 -11.86
N TYR A 52 -0.13 -1.89 -11.68
CA TYR A 52 1.32 -1.76 -11.52
C TYR A 52 2.11 -2.64 -12.50
N ALA A 53 1.46 -3.16 -13.54
CA ALA A 53 2.09 -4.07 -14.49
C ALA A 53 3.32 -3.48 -15.17
N GLN A 54 3.38 -2.16 -15.31
CA GLN A 54 4.47 -1.48 -15.99
C GLN A 54 5.59 -1.04 -15.04
N VAL A 55 5.42 -1.26 -13.74
CA VAL A 55 6.43 -0.87 -12.75
C VAL A 55 7.43 -2.00 -12.60
N SER A 56 8.69 -1.77 -12.97
CA SER A 56 9.72 -2.83 -12.97
C SER A 56 10.30 -3.07 -11.57
N ASP A 57 10.41 -2.03 -10.75
CA ASP A 57 11.00 -2.13 -9.40
C ASP A 57 9.93 -2.01 -8.34
N LEU A 58 8.89 -2.85 -8.46
CA LEU A 58 7.76 -2.80 -7.54
C LEU A 58 8.12 -3.44 -6.21
N ARG A 59 7.73 -2.78 -5.13
CA ARG A 59 7.90 -3.29 -3.77
C ARG A 59 6.54 -3.43 -3.12
N LEU A 60 6.40 -4.46 -2.30
CA LEU A 60 5.21 -4.67 -1.50
C LEU A 60 5.50 -4.32 -0.06
N LEU A 61 4.74 -3.38 0.49
CA LEU A 61 4.84 -3.00 1.89
C LEU A 61 3.73 -3.69 2.66
N GLU A 62 4.11 -4.41 3.71
CA GLU A 62 3.13 -4.94 4.66
C GLU A 62 2.99 -3.94 5.80
N ILE A 63 1.76 -3.54 6.10
CA ILE A 63 1.45 -2.46 7.00
C ILE A 63 0.76 -2.98 8.26
N ASP A 64 1.27 -2.60 9.43
CA ASP A 64 0.58 -2.85 10.69
C ASP A 64 -0.45 -1.75 10.88
N THR A 65 -1.73 -2.10 10.77
CA THR A 65 -2.81 -1.12 10.84
C THR A 65 -2.87 -0.42 12.19
N GLY A 66 -2.42 -1.07 13.24
CA GLY A 66 -2.39 -0.48 14.58
C GLY A 66 -1.34 0.62 14.75
N LYS A 67 -0.39 0.71 13.81
CA LYS A 67 0.68 1.72 13.86
C LYS A 67 0.48 2.85 12.86
N VAL A 68 -0.55 2.78 12.01
CA VAL A 68 -0.81 3.83 11.03
C VAL A 68 -1.37 5.05 11.75
N ALA A 69 -0.71 6.21 11.58
CA ALA A 69 -1.14 7.45 12.23
C ALA A 69 -2.40 8.03 11.61
N ALA A 70 -2.57 7.88 10.29
CA ALA A 70 -3.73 8.40 9.57
C ALA A 70 -4.93 7.48 9.73
N GLU A 71 -6.12 8.00 9.43
CA GLU A 71 -7.34 7.21 9.45
C GLU A 71 -7.35 6.23 8.28
N ILE A 72 -7.78 4.99 8.56
CA ILE A 72 -7.98 3.98 7.51
C ILE A 72 -9.47 3.76 7.36
N ARG A 73 -9.97 3.87 6.14
CA ARG A 73 -11.36 3.60 5.82
C ARG A 73 -11.45 2.48 4.79
N TRP A 74 -12.28 1.50 5.07
CA TRP A 74 -12.55 0.41 4.13
C TRP A 74 -13.70 0.84 3.25
N GLU A 75 -13.41 1.03 1.97
CA GLU A 75 -14.37 1.61 1.04
C GLU A 75 -14.59 0.71 -0.16
N PRO A 76 -15.80 0.67 -0.73
CA PRO A 76 -16.08 -0.23 -1.84
C PRO A 76 -15.35 0.20 -3.12
N ALA A 77 -14.85 -0.81 -3.82
CA ALA A 77 -14.24 -0.65 -5.13
C ALA A 77 -14.49 -1.93 -5.91
N THR A 78 -14.04 -1.99 -7.15
CA THR A 78 -14.24 -3.18 -7.97
C THR A 78 -13.57 -4.38 -7.31
N GLY A 79 -14.37 -5.39 -6.98
CA GLY A 79 -13.86 -6.63 -6.37
C GLY A 79 -14.03 -6.71 -4.87
N GLY A 80 -14.51 -5.67 -4.19
CA GLY A 80 -14.75 -5.73 -2.75
C GLY A 80 -14.41 -4.44 -2.03
N LEU A 81 -14.09 -4.56 -0.76
CA LEU A 81 -13.69 -3.43 0.07
C LEU A 81 -12.18 -3.30 0.07
N TYR A 82 -11.70 -2.08 -0.07
CA TYR A 82 -10.27 -1.79 -0.03
C TYR A 82 -9.98 -0.77 1.05
N PRO A 83 -8.87 -0.93 1.78
CA PRO A 83 -8.49 0.07 2.78
C PRO A 83 -7.88 1.29 2.11
N HIS A 84 -8.36 2.46 2.48
CA HIS A 84 -7.82 3.74 2.01
C HIS A 84 -7.24 4.48 3.21
N ILE A 85 -5.99 4.89 3.11
CA ILE A 85 -5.29 5.58 4.20
C ILE A 85 -5.40 7.08 3.95
N TYR A 86 -6.14 7.77 4.81
CA TYR A 86 -6.49 9.18 4.64
C TYR A 86 -5.43 10.10 5.25
N GLY A 87 -4.23 10.01 4.73
CA GLY A 87 -3.10 10.83 5.13
C GLY A 87 -1.79 10.19 4.72
N PRO A 88 -0.66 10.86 4.93
CA PRO A 88 0.63 10.24 4.67
C PRO A 88 0.82 8.98 5.49
N LEU A 89 1.44 7.96 4.87
CA LEU A 89 1.72 6.70 5.54
C LEU A 89 3.05 6.82 6.28
N ASN A 90 3.01 6.73 7.60
CA ASN A 90 4.23 6.78 8.39
C ASN A 90 5.06 5.51 8.18
N VAL A 91 6.35 5.70 7.94
CA VAL A 91 7.25 4.60 7.56
C VAL A 91 7.37 3.56 8.68
N ASP A 92 7.24 3.98 9.94
CA ASP A 92 7.34 3.05 11.07
C ASP A 92 6.14 2.11 11.22
N ALA A 93 5.08 2.30 10.44
CA ALA A 93 3.98 1.33 10.36
C ALA A 93 4.28 0.18 9.40
N VAL A 94 5.34 0.28 8.61
CA VAL A 94 5.71 -0.76 7.63
C VAL A 94 6.53 -1.83 8.33
N VAL A 95 6.02 -3.06 8.33
CA VAL A 95 6.68 -4.17 9.03
C VAL A 95 7.56 -5.00 8.11
N SER A 96 7.32 -4.96 6.80
CA SER A 96 8.21 -5.62 5.84
C SER A 96 8.12 -4.96 4.48
N VAL A 97 9.20 -5.05 3.72
CA VAL A 97 9.32 -4.56 2.36
C VAL A 97 9.89 -5.69 1.53
N THR A 98 9.15 -6.15 0.52
CA THR A 98 9.61 -7.24 -0.33
C THR A 98 9.50 -6.87 -1.79
N PRO A 99 10.45 -7.31 -2.63
CA PRO A 99 10.28 -7.14 -4.07
C PRO A 99 9.06 -7.91 -4.55
N TRP A 100 8.30 -7.30 -5.44
CA TRP A 100 7.17 -7.98 -6.06
C TRP A 100 7.55 -8.41 -7.47
N LYS A 101 7.37 -9.69 -7.77
CA LYS A 101 7.59 -10.21 -9.10
C LYS A 101 6.24 -10.47 -9.75
N HIS A 102 6.01 -9.85 -10.90
CA HIS A 102 4.77 -10.06 -11.63
C HIS A 102 4.71 -11.51 -12.10
N SER A 103 3.52 -12.10 -12.00
CA SER A 103 3.31 -13.46 -12.51
C SER A 103 3.50 -13.47 -14.03
N ALA A 104 4.28 -14.43 -14.51
CA ALA A 104 4.39 -14.68 -15.92
C ALA A 104 3.19 -15.52 -16.35
N SER A 105 2.18 -14.89 -16.87
CA SER A 105 0.99 -15.60 -17.30
C SER A 105 0.67 -15.27 -18.73
#